data_be7f101a968559f0458d4caa329c95ae
#
_entry.id   be7f101a968559f0458d4caa329c95ae
#
_cell.length_a   1.000
_cell.length_b   1.000
_cell.length_c   1.000
_cell.angle_alpha   90.00
_cell.angle_beta   90.00
_cell.angle_gamma   90.00
#
_symmetry.space_group_name_H-M   'P 1'
#
loop_
_entity.id
_entity.type
_entity.pdbx_description
1 polymer ?
#
loop_
_entity_poly.entity_id
_entity_poly.type
_entity_poly.pdbx_seq_one_letter_code
_entity_poly.pdbx_strand_id
1 'polypeptide(L)'
;MNGDRLREHLITLHGCRVVLRPMGESDWDVLARWNSDAEVLWYSEGDDVTSRLLEDVQGIYREVSQTGFCFIIEVGGQPIGECWLQKMNLDRVLTRYPGKDCRRIDLMIGEKHMWGQGYGSDTISVLTRFGFENEGVDLIFACGVADYNPRSRRAFEKIGYTVDQCIENQPGTKARYEYDLILSIGDYLKQKNAERDQVAGEAGRAADGSR
;
A
#
# COMPACT_ATOMS: atom_id res chain seq x y z
N MET A 1 13.56 23.79 -3.99
CA MET A 1 14.86 23.14 -3.75
C MET A 1 14.85 22.48 -2.37
N ASN A 2 14.18 21.34 -2.20
CA ASN A 2 14.18 20.55 -0.95
C ASN A 2 14.15 19.02 -1.24
N GLY A 3 14.57 18.61 -2.43
CA GLY A 3 14.54 17.19 -2.86
C GLY A 3 15.76 16.34 -2.45
N ASP A 4 16.75 16.92 -1.77
CA ASP A 4 18.02 16.24 -1.49
C ASP A 4 17.98 15.36 -0.23
N ARG A 5 16.89 15.41 0.54
CA ARG A 5 16.74 14.62 1.78
C ARG A 5 15.37 13.96 1.87
N LEU A 6 15.34 12.82 2.53
CA LEU A 6 14.09 12.16 2.92
C LEU A 6 13.32 13.09 3.87
N ARG A 7 12.05 13.36 3.55
CA ARG A 7 11.15 14.05 4.48
C ARG A 7 10.63 13.05 5.51
N GLU A 8 11.21 13.07 6.68
CA GLU A 8 10.82 12.21 7.79
C GLU A 8 9.52 12.70 8.46
N HIS A 9 8.82 11.78 9.11
CA HIS A 9 7.66 12.03 9.99
C HIS A 9 7.78 11.17 11.24
N LEU A 10 6.94 11.43 12.26
CA LEU A 10 6.98 10.73 13.55
C LEU A 10 5.80 9.74 13.75
N ILE A 11 5.07 9.45 12.69
CA ILE A 11 3.85 8.63 12.77
C ILE A 11 4.25 7.15 12.75
N THR A 12 3.83 6.42 13.78
CA THR A 12 3.88 4.95 13.81
C THR A 12 2.46 4.41 13.81
N LEU A 13 2.19 3.45 12.95
CA LEU A 13 0.87 2.82 12.80
C LEU A 13 0.94 1.34 13.17
N HIS A 14 -0.12 0.85 13.80
CA HIS A 14 -0.20 -0.54 14.27
C HIS A 14 -1.31 -1.29 13.55
N GLY A 15 -0.93 -2.41 12.91
CA GLY A 15 -1.83 -3.43 12.39
C GLY A 15 -2.08 -4.54 13.40
N CYS A 16 -2.70 -5.61 12.93
CA CYS A 16 -2.89 -6.81 13.75
C CYS A 16 -1.56 -7.57 13.94
N ARG A 17 -0.67 -7.52 12.94
CA ARG A 17 0.57 -8.30 12.87
C ARG A 17 1.77 -7.46 12.46
N VAL A 18 1.54 -6.30 11.84
CA VAL A 18 2.59 -5.39 11.36
C VAL A 18 2.64 -4.13 12.21
N VAL A 19 3.82 -3.53 12.28
CA VAL A 19 4.03 -2.15 12.70
C VAL A 19 4.60 -1.40 11.51
N LEU A 20 4.02 -0.24 11.19
CA LEU A 20 4.53 0.67 10.17
C LEU A 20 5.22 1.81 10.91
N ARG A 21 6.55 1.77 10.98
CA ARG A 21 7.33 2.87 11.55
C ARG A 21 7.77 3.86 10.48
N PRO A 22 8.07 5.11 10.85
CA PRO A 22 8.66 6.06 9.91
C PRO A 22 9.89 5.49 9.22
N MET A 23 10.00 5.72 7.91
CA MET A 23 11.22 5.48 7.15
C MET A 23 12.21 6.60 7.46
N GLY A 24 13.47 6.24 7.68
CA GLY A 24 14.57 7.16 7.91
C GLY A 24 15.76 6.89 7.01
N GLU A 25 16.73 7.81 6.96
CA GLU A 25 17.95 7.61 6.16
C GLU A 25 18.83 6.46 6.67
N SER A 26 18.62 5.99 7.90
CA SER A 26 19.25 4.78 8.43
C SER A 26 18.76 3.48 7.79
N ASP A 27 17.69 3.54 7.01
CA ASP A 27 17.11 2.37 6.35
C ASP A 27 17.68 2.12 4.94
N TRP A 28 18.60 2.97 4.46
CA TRP A 28 19.14 2.86 3.10
C TRP A 28 19.74 1.49 2.78
N ASP A 29 20.42 0.86 3.71
CA ASP A 29 21.05 -0.44 3.47
C ASP A 29 20.01 -1.54 3.22
N VAL A 30 18.94 -1.57 4.01
CA VAL A 30 17.88 -2.56 3.85
C VAL A 30 17.05 -2.28 2.62
N LEU A 31 16.75 -1.02 2.32
CA LEU A 31 16.04 -0.61 1.11
C LEU A 31 16.84 -0.93 -0.16
N ALA A 32 18.16 -0.67 -0.18
CA ALA A 32 19.04 -1.03 -1.27
C ALA A 32 19.09 -2.54 -1.49
N ARG A 33 19.15 -3.33 -0.41
CA ARG A 33 19.14 -4.79 -0.48
C ARG A 33 17.87 -5.32 -1.13
N TRP A 34 16.69 -4.83 -0.75
CA TRP A 34 15.43 -5.23 -1.38
C TRP A 34 15.33 -4.78 -2.84
N ASN A 35 15.80 -3.58 -3.15
CA ASN A 35 15.84 -3.02 -4.50
C ASN A 35 16.97 -3.58 -5.38
N SER A 36 17.76 -4.52 -4.87
CA SER A 36 18.77 -5.27 -5.62
C SER A 36 18.40 -6.76 -5.79
N ASP A 37 17.26 -7.20 -5.25
CA ASP A 37 16.76 -8.56 -5.43
C ASP A 37 15.82 -8.61 -6.64
N ALA A 38 16.28 -9.25 -7.72
CA ALA A 38 15.52 -9.34 -8.98
C ALA A 38 14.15 -10.00 -8.83
N GLU A 39 13.99 -10.94 -7.88
CA GLU A 39 12.69 -11.60 -7.65
C GLU A 39 11.73 -10.67 -6.90
N VAL A 40 12.24 -9.85 -5.98
CA VAL A 40 11.43 -8.81 -5.32
C VAL A 40 10.97 -7.78 -6.34
N LEU A 41 11.89 -7.26 -7.15
CA LEU A 41 11.60 -6.29 -8.19
C LEU A 41 10.69 -6.84 -9.29
N TRP A 42 10.76 -8.14 -9.57
CA TRP A 42 9.84 -8.77 -10.53
C TRP A 42 8.37 -8.51 -10.21
N TYR A 43 8.01 -8.46 -8.95
CA TYR A 43 6.62 -8.26 -8.51
C TYR A 43 6.28 -6.81 -8.12
N SER A 44 7.27 -5.99 -7.79
CA SER A 44 7.03 -4.59 -7.38
C SER A 44 7.14 -3.59 -8.52
N GLU A 45 7.93 -3.90 -9.54
CA GLU A 45 8.14 -3.01 -10.69
C GLU A 45 7.39 -3.52 -11.94
N GLY A 46 6.78 -2.60 -12.67
CA GLY A 46 6.07 -2.90 -13.92
C GLY A 46 6.99 -3.32 -15.07
N ASP A 47 8.26 -2.87 -15.04
CA ASP A 47 9.26 -3.09 -16.08
C ASP A 47 10.24 -4.21 -15.73
N ASP A 48 11.14 -4.56 -16.66
CA ASP A 48 12.19 -5.57 -16.47
C ASP A 48 13.35 -5.04 -15.63
N VAL A 49 13.04 -4.36 -14.52
CA VAL A 49 14.02 -3.89 -13.56
C VAL A 49 14.49 -5.05 -12.70
N THR A 50 15.80 -5.34 -12.71
CA THR A 50 16.39 -6.44 -11.94
C THR A 50 17.25 -5.98 -10.79
N SER A 51 17.66 -4.71 -10.79
CA SER A 51 18.44 -4.07 -9.72
C SER A 51 18.38 -2.57 -9.87
N ARG A 52 18.51 -1.85 -8.74
CA ARG A 52 18.65 -0.39 -8.68
C ARG A 52 19.93 -0.01 -7.96
N LEU A 53 20.58 1.07 -8.40
CA LEU A 53 21.66 1.66 -7.65
C LEU A 53 21.14 2.33 -6.38
N LEU A 54 21.98 2.44 -5.35
CA LEU A 54 21.61 3.12 -4.10
C LEU A 54 21.13 4.56 -4.34
N GLU A 55 21.76 5.27 -5.25
CA GLU A 55 21.36 6.65 -5.60
C GLU A 55 19.94 6.72 -6.16
N ASP A 56 19.57 5.76 -7.01
CA ASP A 56 18.20 5.67 -7.57
C ASP A 56 17.17 5.37 -6.46
N VAL A 57 17.50 4.42 -5.57
CA VAL A 57 16.67 4.08 -4.41
C VAL A 57 16.45 5.30 -3.52
N GLN A 58 17.51 6.03 -3.19
CA GLN A 58 17.44 7.26 -2.42
C GLN A 58 16.62 8.33 -3.14
N GLY A 59 16.78 8.48 -4.45
CA GLY A 59 16.04 9.43 -5.29
C GLY A 59 14.53 9.16 -5.20
N ILE A 60 14.10 7.91 -5.40
CA ILE A 60 12.70 7.49 -5.34
C ILE A 60 12.07 7.87 -3.99
N TYR A 61 12.65 7.42 -2.87
CA TYR A 61 12.05 7.67 -1.56
C TYR A 61 12.13 9.14 -1.11
N ARG A 62 13.16 9.87 -1.51
CA ARG A 62 13.23 11.32 -1.30
C ARG A 62 12.11 12.04 -2.04
N GLU A 63 11.84 11.67 -3.29
CA GLU A 63 10.74 12.25 -4.07
C GLU A 63 9.38 11.91 -3.47
N VAL A 64 9.10 10.62 -3.24
CA VAL A 64 7.82 10.15 -2.67
C VAL A 64 7.55 10.80 -1.33
N SER A 65 8.56 10.92 -0.46
CA SER A 65 8.40 11.50 0.87
C SER A 65 7.96 12.96 0.87
N GLN A 66 8.20 13.72 -0.20
CA GLN A 66 7.76 15.13 -0.27
C GLN A 66 6.23 15.25 -0.27
N THR A 67 5.54 14.26 -0.82
CA THR A 67 4.08 14.27 -0.99
C THR A 67 3.37 13.09 -0.30
N GLY A 68 4.12 12.22 0.38
CA GLY A 68 3.62 11.01 1.02
C GLY A 68 4.21 10.75 2.39
N PHE A 69 3.65 9.76 3.05
CA PHE A 69 4.15 9.17 4.28
C PHE A 69 4.82 7.84 3.95
N CYS A 70 6.15 7.78 4.09
CA CYS A 70 6.93 6.57 3.82
C CYS A 70 7.18 5.80 5.12
N PHE A 71 6.96 4.49 5.10
CA PHE A 71 7.09 3.63 6.26
C PHE A 71 7.96 2.40 5.96
N ILE A 72 8.62 1.89 6.99
CA ILE A 72 9.15 0.54 7.02
C ILE A 72 8.11 -0.38 7.67
N ILE A 73 7.84 -1.51 7.05
CA ILE A 73 6.95 -2.55 7.56
C ILE A 73 7.78 -3.47 8.46
N GLU A 74 7.38 -3.60 9.72
CA GLU A 74 8.02 -4.47 10.70
C GLU A 74 7.10 -5.58 11.21
N VAL A 75 7.69 -6.75 11.47
CA VAL A 75 7.07 -7.86 12.19
C VAL A 75 8.02 -8.31 13.30
N GLY A 76 7.57 -8.28 14.55
CA GLY A 76 8.43 -8.61 15.69
C GLY A 76 9.66 -7.73 15.83
N GLY A 77 9.60 -6.47 15.39
CA GLY A 77 10.71 -5.52 15.40
C GLY A 77 11.75 -5.74 14.29
N GLN A 78 11.46 -6.62 13.33
CA GLN A 78 12.33 -6.85 12.17
C GLN A 78 11.72 -6.22 10.91
N PRO A 79 12.49 -5.43 10.14
CA PRO A 79 12.03 -4.87 8.89
C PRO A 79 11.83 -5.97 7.84
N ILE A 80 10.64 -6.00 7.23
CA ILE A 80 10.27 -7.01 6.22
C ILE A 80 9.91 -6.41 4.87
N GLY A 81 9.72 -5.11 4.79
CA GLY A 81 9.32 -4.40 3.59
C GLY A 81 9.12 -2.92 3.83
N GLU A 82 8.59 -2.26 2.83
CA GLU A 82 8.30 -0.84 2.89
C GLU A 82 6.94 -0.54 2.27
N CYS A 83 6.37 0.63 2.58
CA CYS A 83 5.13 1.10 2.00
C CYS A 83 5.01 2.62 2.12
N TRP A 84 4.09 3.20 1.32
CA TRP A 84 3.74 4.60 1.47
C TRP A 84 2.27 4.89 1.17
N LEU A 85 1.79 6.00 1.73
CA LEU A 85 0.56 6.66 1.34
C LEU A 85 0.92 8.01 0.74
N GLN A 86 0.80 8.18 -0.57
CA GLN A 86 1.23 9.35 -1.33
C GLN A 86 0.05 10.09 -1.94
N LYS A 87 0.14 11.40 -2.08
CA LYS A 87 -0.77 12.18 -2.93
C LYS A 87 -0.75 11.63 -4.35
N MET A 88 -1.93 11.52 -4.96
CA MET A 88 -2.06 11.06 -6.33
C MET A 88 -1.24 11.96 -7.27
N ASN A 89 -0.42 11.35 -8.10
CA ASN A 89 0.46 12.00 -9.06
C ASN A 89 0.27 11.49 -10.50
N LEU A 90 -0.79 10.69 -10.73
CA LEU A 90 -1.08 10.14 -12.04
C LEU A 90 -2.21 10.93 -12.70
N ASP A 91 -1.89 11.63 -13.80
CA ASP A 91 -2.83 12.48 -14.53
C ASP A 91 -4.10 11.72 -14.95
N ARG A 92 -3.97 10.44 -15.31
CA ARG A 92 -5.12 9.59 -15.69
C ARG A 92 -6.13 9.45 -14.55
N VAL A 93 -5.68 9.45 -13.29
CA VAL A 93 -6.57 9.38 -12.11
C VAL A 93 -7.10 10.76 -11.79
N LEU A 94 -6.24 11.78 -11.73
CA LEU A 94 -6.62 13.15 -11.41
C LEU A 94 -7.67 13.71 -12.37
N THR A 95 -7.57 13.35 -13.65
CA THR A 95 -8.57 13.76 -14.67
C THR A 95 -9.93 13.09 -14.46
N ARG A 96 -9.96 11.84 -13.99
CA ARG A 96 -11.22 11.12 -13.71
C ARG A 96 -11.92 11.58 -12.43
N TYR A 97 -11.15 12.07 -11.45
CA TYR A 97 -11.65 12.45 -10.13
C TYR A 97 -11.30 13.91 -9.78
N PRO A 98 -11.77 14.89 -10.57
CA PRO A 98 -11.42 16.28 -10.35
C PRO A 98 -11.94 16.78 -9.00
N GLY A 99 -11.10 17.51 -8.27
CA GLY A 99 -11.44 18.11 -6.99
C GLY A 99 -11.50 17.14 -5.80
N LYS A 100 -11.16 15.86 -6.00
CA LYS A 100 -11.06 14.87 -4.92
C LYS A 100 -9.64 14.81 -4.33
N ASP A 101 -9.55 14.66 -3.01
CA ASP A 101 -8.27 14.27 -2.39
C ASP A 101 -8.05 12.77 -2.63
N CYS A 102 -7.23 12.48 -3.64
CA CYS A 102 -6.87 11.13 -4.04
C CYS A 102 -5.47 10.79 -3.51
N ARG A 103 -5.33 9.60 -2.93
CA ARG A 103 -4.04 9.05 -2.51
C ARG A 103 -3.79 7.71 -3.18
N ARG A 104 -2.53 7.31 -3.22
CA ARG A 104 -2.15 5.97 -3.66
C ARG A 104 -1.35 5.26 -2.57
N ILE A 105 -1.58 3.97 -2.45
CA ILE A 105 -0.79 3.06 -1.64
C ILE A 105 0.10 2.26 -2.58
N ASP A 106 1.39 2.25 -2.28
CA ASP A 106 2.35 1.31 -2.85
C ASP A 106 3.04 0.59 -1.69
N LEU A 107 3.37 -0.68 -1.89
CA LEU A 107 4.07 -1.48 -0.90
C LEU A 107 4.87 -2.60 -1.54
N MET A 108 5.97 -2.93 -0.86
CA MET A 108 6.83 -4.05 -1.23
C MET A 108 7.18 -4.85 0.04
N ILE A 109 6.91 -6.16 0.02
CA ILE A 109 7.48 -7.07 1.03
C ILE A 109 8.82 -7.55 0.49
N GLY A 110 9.92 -6.97 1.01
CA GLY A 110 11.28 -7.25 0.56
C GLY A 110 11.82 -8.60 1.05
N GLU A 111 11.31 -9.09 2.20
CA GLU A 111 11.72 -10.40 2.75
C GLU A 111 10.85 -11.52 2.13
N LYS A 112 11.41 -12.26 1.17
CA LYS A 112 10.69 -13.30 0.40
C LYS A 112 10.06 -14.39 1.26
N HIS A 113 10.72 -14.77 2.34
CA HIS A 113 10.20 -15.79 3.26
C HIS A 113 8.96 -15.32 4.02
N MET A 114 8.64 -14.02 4.00
CA MET A 114 7.44 -13.43 4.58
C MET A 114 6.26 -13.32 3.61
N TRP A 115 6.45 -13.71 2.35
CA TRP A 115 5.36 -13.66 1.36
C TRP A 115 4.25 -14.67 1.65
N GLY A 116 3.03 -14.33 1.23
CA GLY A 116 1.87 -15.21 1.39
C GLY A 116 1.31 -15.34 2.80
N GLN A 117 1.89 -14.66 3.78
CA GLN A 117 1.50 -14.75 5.19
C GLN A 117 0.50 -13.68 5.64
N GLY A 118 0.01 -12.85 4.71
CA GLY A 118 -1.02 -11.83 5.00
C GLY A 118 -0.47 -10.49 5.48
N TYR A 119 0.82 -10.29 5.60
CA TYR A 119 1.42 -9.02 6.04
C TYR A 119 1.11 -7.86 5.09
N GLY A 120 1.12 -8.11 3.77
CA GLY A 120 0.72 -7.09 2.79
C GLY A 120 -0.73 -6.64 2.97
N SER A 121 -1.67 -7.56 3.21
CA SER A 121 -3.07 -7.19 3.46
C SER A 121 -3.24 -6.42 4.77
N ASP A 122 -2.50 -6.78 5.83
CA ASP A 122 -2.53 -6.04 7.10
C ASP A 122 -1.96 -4.63 6.92
N THR A 123 -0.86 -4.48 6.16
CA THR A 123 -0.28 -3.18 5.78
C THR A 123 -1.29 -2.31 5.02
N ILE A 124 -1.95 -2.87 3.99
CA ILE A 124 -2.98 -2.15 3.22
C ILE A 124 -4.11 -1.68 4.13
N SER A 125 -4.60 -2.55 5.02
CA SER A 125 -5.66 -2.21 5.98
C SER A 125 -5.26 -1.04 6.89
N VAL A 126 -4.03 -1.04 7.40
CA VAL A 126 -3.49 0.04 8.26
C VAL A 126 -3.40 1.36 7.50
N LEU A 127 -2.81 1.35 6.29
CA LEU A 127 -2.68 2.57 5.48
C LEU A 127 -4.04 3.10 5.01
N THR A 128 -4.98 2.21 4.67
CA THR A 128 -6.35 2.58 4.29
C THR A 128 -7.05 3.29 5.45
N ARG A 129 -6.98 2.71 6.66
CA ARG A 129 -7.52 3.32 7.87
C ARG A 129 -6.89 4.68 8.14
N PHE A 130 -5.57 4.77 8.08
CA PHE A 130 -4.83 6.02 8.30
C PHE A 130 -5.26 7.09 7.28
N GLY A 131 -5.35 6.76 6.00
CA GLY A 131 -5.76 7.70 4.96
C GLY A 131 -7.18 8.24 5.18
N PHE A 132 -8.14 7.37 5.49
CA PHE A 132 -9.52 7.81 5.67
C PHE A 132 -9.79 8.47 7.03
N GLU A 133 -9.26 7.91 8.12
CA GLU A 133 -9.62 8.34 9.47
C GLU A 133 -8.73 9.47 10.01
N ASN A 134 -7.45 9.54 9.57
CA ASN A 134 -6.51 10.54 10.07
C ASN A 134 -6.24 11.65 9.04
N GLU A 135 -6.07 11.29 7.77
CA GLU A 135 -5.80 12.25 6.70
C GLU A 135 -7.07 12.80 6.03
N GLY A 136 -8.23 12.15 6.24
CA GLY A 136 -9.53 12.61 5.75
C GLY A 136 -9.67 12.60 4.23
N VAL A 137 -8.97 11.70 3.53
CA VAL A 137 -8.96 11.64 2.07
C VAL A 137 -10.28 11.12 1.50
N ASP A 138 -10.61 11.48 0.27
CA ASP A 138 -11.84 11.02 -0.42
C ASP A 138 -11.70 9.62 -1.00
N LEU A 139 -10.54 9.33 -1.64
CA LEU A 139 -10.31 8.13 -2.44
C LEU A 139 -8.89 7.62 -2.23
N ILE A 140 -8.75 6.30 -2.08
CA ILE A 140 -7.43 5.64 -2.04
C ILE A 140 -7.35 4.63 -3.18
N PHE A 141 -6.20 4.62 -3.84
CA PHE A 141 -5.92 3.79 -5.01
C PHE A 141 -4.73 2.86 -4.77
N ALA A 142 -4.75 1.72 -5.47
CA ALA A 142 -3.56 0.97 -5.85
C ALA A 142 -3.48 1.02 -7.38
N CYS A 143 -2.44 1.62 -7.92
CA CYS A 143 -2.32 1.88 -9.35
C CYS A 143 -1.29 0.96 -10.01
N GLY A 144 -1.59 0.52 -11.25
CA GLY A 144 -0.66 -0.28 -12.04
C GLY A 144 -0.45 -1.70 -11.51
N VAL A 145 -1.44 -2.28 -10.84
CA VAL A 145 -1.34 -3.66 -10.34
C VAL A 145 -1.33 -4.63 -11.53
N ALA A 146 -0.16 -5.22 -11.79
CA ALA A 146 0.07 -6.08 -12.94
C ALA A 146 -0.69 -7.41 -12.88
N ASP A 147 -1.15 -7.90 -14.03
CA ASP A 147 -1.91 -9.16 -14.17
C ASP A 147 -1.10 -10.40 -13.72
N TYR A 148 0.22 -10.37 -13.85
CA TYR A 148 1.11 -11.42 -13.36
C TYR A 148 1.34 -11.39 -11.84
N ASN A 149 0.85 -10.34 -11.13
CA ASN A 149 0.91 -10.26 -9.67
C ASN A 149 -0.49 -10.37 -9.00
N PRO A 150 -1.19 -11.52 -9.15
CA PRO A 150 -2.53 -11.68 -8.58
C PRO A 150 -2.54 -11.67 -7.05
N ARG A 151 -1.38 -11.79 -6.40
CA ARG A 151 -1.26 -11.69 -4.94
C ARG A 151 -1.51 -10.25 -4.47
N SER A 152 -0.92 -9.26 -5.15
CA SER A 152 -1.14 -7.84 -4.87
C SER A 152 -2.61 -7.50 -5.05
N ARG A 153 -3.21 -7.83 -6.20
CA ARG A 153 -4.61 -7.56 -6.48
C ARG A 153 -5.53 -8.12 -5.39
N ARG A 154 -5.38 -9.42 -5.07
CA ARG A 154 -6.20 -10.07 -4.01
C ARG A 154 -5.99 -9.45 -2.63
N ALA A 155 -4.79 -8.93 -2.32
CA ALA A 155 -4.55 -8.28 -1.04
C ALA A 155 -5.36 -6.99 -0.90
N PHE A 156 -5.49 -6.19 -1.96
CA PHE A 156 -6.35 -5.00 -1.98
C PHE A 156 -7.83 -5.35 -2.02
N GLU A 157 -8.24 -6.30 -2.88
CA GLU A 157 -9.64 -6.75 -2.98
C GLU A 157 -10.18 -7.27 -1.64
N LYS A 158 -9.32 -7.96 -0.85
CA LYS A 158 -9.68 -8.42 0.51
C LYS A 158 -10.03 -7.28 1.47
N ILE A 159 -9.49 -6.09 1.25
CA ILE A 159 -9.78 -4.89 2.07
C ILE A 159 -10.97 -4.11 1.51
N GLY A 160 -11.52 -4.56 0.36
CA GLY A 160 -12.70 -3.96 -0.25
C GLY A 160 -12.42 -3.04 -1.44
N TYR A 161 -11.17 -2.98 -1.92
CA TYR A 161 -10.88 -2.29 -3.17
C TYR A 161 -11.53 -3.00 -4.35
N THR A 162 -11.99 -2.24 -5.31
CA THR A 162 -12.58 -2.73 -6.56
C THR A 162 -11.80 -2.21 -7.76
N VAL A 163 -11.92 -2.87 -8.91
CA VAL A 163 -11.27 -2.40 -10.14
C VAL A 163 -11.97 -1.13 -10.62
N ASP A 164 -11.19 -0.05 -10.72
CA ASP A 164 -11.60 1.23 -11.31
C ASP A 164 -11.29 1.27 -12.80
N GLN A 165 -10.09 0.80 -13.18
CA GLN A 165 -9.65 0.76 -14.58
C GLN A 165 -8.81 -0.49 -14.85
N CYS A 166 -8.99 -1.06 -16.03
CA CYS A 166 -8.10 -2.05 -16.63
C CYS A 166 -7.39 -1.40 -17.83
N ILE A 167 -6.08 -1.40 -17.82
CA ILE A 167 -5.22 -0.80 -18.83
C ILE A 167 -4.55 -1.93 -19.60
N GLU A 168 -4.76 -1.99 -20.92
CA GLU A 168 -4.04 -2.91 -21.78
C GLU A 168 -2.74 -2.27 -22.24
N ASN A 169 -1.63 -2.92 -21.96
CA ASN A 169 -0.29 -2.46 -22.31
C ASN A 169 0.08 -2.83 -23.75
N GLN A 170 1.14 -2.23 -24.27
CA GLN A 170 1.65 -2.54 -25.59
C GLN A 170 2.10 -4.01 -25.69
N PRO A 171 1.95 -4.66 -26.86
CA PRO A 171 2.46 -6.00 -27.07
C PRO A 171 3.96 -6.09 -26.78
N GLY A 172 4.36 -7.09 -26.00
CA GLY A 172 5.76 -7.33 -25.64
C GLY A 172 6.18 -6.72 -24.29
N THR A 173 5.31 -5.97 -23.62
CA THR A 173 5.55 -5.57 -22.24
C THR A 173 5.34 -6.74 -21.27
N LYS A 174 5.96 -6.70 -20.11
CA LYS A 174 5.88 -7.73 -19.07
C LYS A 174 4.44 -7.97 -18.58
N ALA A 175 3.72 -6.91 -18.24
CA ALA A 175 2.30 -6.98 -17.93
C ALA A 175 1.48 -6.80 -19.21
N ARG A 176 0.57 -7.71 -19.52
CA ARG A 176 -0.42 -7.48 -20.56
C ARG A 176 -1.51 -6.52 -20.11
N TYR A 177 -1.95 -6.66 -18.85
CA TYR A 177 -2.94 -5.80 -18.23
C TYR A 177 -2.44 -5.28 -16.90
N GLU A 178 -2.74 -4.02 -16.63
CA GLU A 178 -2.59 -3.38 -15.33
C GLU A 178 -3.94 -2.91 -14.82
N TYR A 179 -4.12 -2.99 -13.51
CA TYR A 179 -5.36 -2.60 -12.86
C TYR A 179 -5.13 -1.42 -11.92
N ASP A 180 -5.91 -0.38 -12.07
CA ASP A 180 -6.08 0.62 -11.02
C ASP A 180 -7.25 0.15 -10.14
N LEU A 181 -6.99 -0.03 -8.84
CA LEU A 181 -7.98 -0.40 -7.84
C LEU A 181 -8.32 0.81 -7.00
N ILE A 182 -9.58 0.92 -6.57
CA ILE A 182 -10.09 2.07 -5.81
C ILE A 182 -10.88 1.62 -4.59
N LEU A 183 -10.77 2.39 -3.51
CA LEU A 183 -11.71 2.39 -2.40
C LEU A 183 -12.10 3.82 -2.07
N SER A 184 -13.41 4.09 -1.94
CA SER A 184 -13.93 5.38 -1.50
C SER A 184 -14.13 5.42 0.02
N ILE A 185 -14.08 6.62 0.62
CA ILE A 185 -14.44 6.81 2.03
C ILE A 185 -15.87 6.31 2.32
N GLY A 186 -16.81 6.49 1.36
CA GLY A 186 -18.19 6.05 1.50
C GLY A 186 -18.31 4.53 1.62
N ASP A 187 -17.57 3.78 0.80
CA ASP A 187 -17.61 2.31 0.83
C ASP A 187 -16.83 1.77 2.03
N TYR A 188 -15.72 2.38 2.41
CA TYR A 188 -15.00 2.09 3.63
C TYR A 188 -15.90 2.20 4.88
N LEU A 189 -16.67 3.30 5.01
CA LEU A 189 -17.57 3.50 6.13
C LEU A 189 -18.74 2.49 6.15
N LYS A 190 -19.27 2.10 4.99
CA LYS A 190 -20.29 1.03 4.89
C LYS A 190 -19.75 -0.31 5.41
N GLN A 191 -18.53 -0.69 4.98
CA GLN A 191 -17.90 -1.93 5.44
C GLN A 191 -17.67 -1.91 6.95
N LYS A 192 -17.13 -0.83 7.49
CA LYS A 192 -16.86 -0.66 8.91
C LYS A 192 -18.15 -0.75 9.76
N ASN A 193 -19.26 -0.20 9.28
CA ASN A 193 -20.56 -0.29 9.96
C ASN A 193 -21.10 -1.71 9.92
N ALA A 194 -21.01 -2.40 8.77
CA ALA A 194 -21.44 -3.81 8.65
C ALA A 194 -20.67 -4.73 9.60
N GLU A 195 -19.35 -4.55 9.75
CA GLU A 195 -18.54 -5.32 10.70
C GLU A 195 -18.98 -5.08 12.16
N ARG A 196 -19.27 -3.83 12.51
CA ARG A 196 -19.76 -3.46 13.85
C ARG A 196 -21.11 -4.13 14.17
N ASP A 197 -22.02 -4.12 13.21
CA ASP A 197 -23.36 -4.72 13.38
C ASP A 197 -23.27 -6.25 13.51
N GLN A 198 -22.35 -6.90 12.80
CA GLN A 198 -22.10 -8.33 12.96
C GLN A 198 -21.57 -8.68 14.36
N VAL A 199 -20.57 -7.94 14.83
CA VAL A 199 -20.00 -8.17 16.18
C VAL A 199 -21.05 -7.93 17.28
N ALA A 200 -21.88 -6.89 17.14
CA ALA A 200 -22.97 -6.62 18.09
C ALA A 200 -24.03 -7.73 18.07
N GLY A 201 -24.37 -8.26 16.88
CA GLY A 201 -25.32 -9.37 16.72
C GLY A 201 -24.83 -10.70 17.32
N GLU A 202 -23.52 -10.97 17.21
CA GLU A 202 -22.90 -12.16 17.81
C GLU A 202 -22.84 -12.07 19.34
N ALA A 203 -22.49 -10.90 19.88
CA ALA A 203 -22.46 -10.65 21.31
C ALA A 203 -23.87 -10.78 21.96
N GLY A 204 -24.91 -10.30 21.24
CA GLY A 204 -26.32 -10.46 21.68
C GLY A 204 -26.78 -11.90 21.74
N ARG A 205 -26.40 -12.72 20.76
CA ARG A 205 -26.75 -14.18 20.74
C ARG A 205 -26.03 -14.98 21.81
N ALA A 206 -24.77 -14.63 22.10
CA ALA A 206 -24.00 -15.27 23.16
C ALA A 206 -24.59 -15.01 24.58
N ALA A 207 -25.16 -13.83 24.78
CA ALA A 207 -25.82 -13.46 26.05
C ALA A 207 -27.20 -14.16 26.28
N ASP A 208 -27.93 -14.47 25.19
CA ASP A 208 -29.24 -15.09 25.26
C ASP A 208 -29.19 -16.64 25.37
N GLY A 209 -28.08 -17.25 24.94
CA GLY A 209 -27.85 -18.71 25.04
C GLY A 209 -27.38 -19.22 26.41
N SER A 210 -27.22 -18.35 27.40
CA SER A 210 -26.76 -18.68 28.78
C SER A 210 -27.86 -18.66 29.83
N ARG A 211 -29.11 -18.81 29.41
CA ARG A 211 -30.26 -18.90 30.32
C ARG A 211 -30.86 -20.30 30.31
#